data_36948639eb6203ab86b377cad160e3f3
#
_entry.id   36948639eb6203ab86b377cad160e3f3
#
_cell.length_a   1.000
_cell.length_b   1.000
_cell.length_c   1.000
_cell.angle_alpha   90.00
_cell.angle_beta   90.00
_cell.angle_gamma   90.00
#
_symmetry.space_group_name_H-M   'P 1'
#
loop_
_entity.id
_entity.type
_entity.pdbx_description
1 polymer ?
#
loop_
_entity_poly.entity_id
_entity_poly.type
_entity_poly.pdbx_seq_one_letter_code
_entity_poly.pdbx_strand_id
1 'polypeptide(L)'
;MARKYDLISELYNRTCKTVVSNPQNWQAFLASACRNYKLRYDEQLLVYAQRPDATAVLEIEQWNKIFGRWVNRGARGIAVFADENRSRQRLTHYFDISDTHESRYSRTVPIWDMRQEYEADVIETLESTFGEIENKSSLAEAIMGAARNAAEDNIPDYLQDLYYATEGSSFEEVEEDIVAFIYKNVVTNSVAYMMMSRLGVDTDGYFELDDFRDVTNFNTQETLNALGFATSDIAEMGLTEISKTITALNRQNRIIVGQDRNEYN
;
A
#
# COMPACT_ATOMS: atom_id res chain seq x y z
N MET A 1 5.53 27.77 11.42
CA MET A 1 5.00 26.39 11.31
C MET A 1 3.77 26.33 10.43
N ALA A 2 2.78 27.22 10.55
CA ALA A 2 1.59 27.28 9.71
C ALA A 2 1.93 27.19 8.19
N ARG A 3 2.82 28.06 7.72
CA ARG A 3 3.21 28.10 6.30
C ARG A 3 3.73 26.77 5.73
N LYS A 4 4.41 25.95 6.56
CA LYS A 4 4.92 24.63 6.10
C LYS A 4 3.78 23.62 6.02
N TYR A 5 2.86 23.64 6.96
CA TYR A 5 1.66 22.81 6.93
C TYR A 5 0.81 23.12 5.70
N ASP A 6 0.58 24.41 5.41
CA ASP A 6 -0.20 24.86 4.25
C ASP A 6 0.42 24.35 2.93
N LEU A 7 1.75 24.37 2.81
CA LEU A 7 2.46 23.85 1.64
C LEU A 7 2.27 22.34 1.46
N ILE A 8 2.25 21.57 2.56
CA ILE A 8 1.99 20.12 2.49
C ILE A 8 0.52 19.85 2.18
N SER A 9 -0.40 20.67 2.70
CA SER A 9 -1.83 20.56 2.34
C SER A 9 -2.06 20.88 0.85
N GLU A 10 -1.41 21.90 0.32
CA GLU A 10 -1.45 22.20 -1.12
C GLU A 10 -0.84 21.07 -1.96
N LEU A 11 0.28 20.49 -1.50
CA LEU A 11 0.88 19.32 -2.15
C LEU A 11 -0.08 18.15 -2.17
N TYR A 12 -0.70 17.82 -1.02
CA TYR A 12 -1.69 16.77 -0.89
C TYR A 12 -2.84 16.97 -1.90
N ASN A 13 -3.48 18.15 -1.88
CA ASN A 13 -4.61 18.46 -2.74
C ASN A 13 -4.24 18.40 -4.24
N ARG A 14 -3.05 18.84 -4.61
CA ARG A 14 -2.56 18.72 -5.99
C ARG A 14 -2.32 17.27 -6.37
N THR A 15 -1.75 16.48 -5.46
CA THR A 15 -1.48 15.06 -5.72
C THR A 15 -2.77 14.26 -5.85
N CYS A 16 -3.78 14.53 -5.01
CA CYS A 16 -5.12 13.97 -5.16
C CYS A 16 -5.64 14.14 -6.60
N LYS A 17 -5.61 15.37 -7.11
CA LYS A 17 -6.07 15.66 -8.49
C LYS A 17 -5.22 14.96 -9.55
N THR A 18 -3.93 14.81 -9.30
CA THR A 18 -3.01 14.19 -10.27
C THR A 18 -3.23 12.68 -10.37
N VAL A 19 -3.35 11.98 -9.24
CA VAL A 19 -3.43 10.52 -9.24
C VAL A 19 -4.72 9.98 -9.89
N VAL A 20 -5.82 10.72 -9.83
CA VAL A 20 -7.09 10.35 -10.47
C VAL A 20 -7.29 10.96 -11.86
N SER A 21 -6.34 11.73 -12.36
CA SER A 21 -6.49 12.40 -13.66
C SER A 21 -6.51 11.44 -14.86
N ASN A 22 -5.95 10.26 -14.68
CA ASN A 22 -5.98 9.15 -15.64
C ASN A 22 -5.57 7.82 -14.97
N PRO A 23 -5.88 6.67 -15.58
CA PRO A 23 -5.52 5.34 -15.07
C PRO A 23 -4.02 5.15 -14.81
N GLN A 24 -3.15 5.66 -15.67
CA GLN A 24 -1.70 5.50 -15.54
C GLN A 24 -1.16 6.14 -14.25
N ASN A 25 -1.68 7.32 -13.91
CA ASN A 25 -1.27 8.01 -12.69
C ASN A 25 -1.72 7.26 -11.43
N TRP A 26 -2.91 6.65 -11.48
CA TRP A 26 -3.39 5.82 -10.40
C TRP A 26 -2.54 4.57 -10.22
N GLN A 27 -2.26 3.84 -11.29
CA GLN A 27 -1.36 2.67 -11.27
C GLN A 27 0.04 3.04 -10.76
N ALA A 28 0.60 4.18 -11.17
CA ALA A 28 1.90 4.65 -10.69
C ALA A 28 1.88 4.94 -9.18
N PHE A 29 0.77 5.50 -8.66
CA PHE A 29 0.58 5.66 -7.23
C PHE A 29 0.50 4.30 -6.52
N LEU A 30 -0.32 3.36 -7.00
CA LEU A 30 -0.46 2.02 -6.40
C LEU A 30 0.87 1.26 -6.36
N ALA A 31 1.66 1.32 -7.44
CA ALA A 31 3.00 0.72 -7.53
C ALA A 31 4.01 1.33 -6.54
N SER A 32 3.81 2.59 -6.15
CA SER A 32 4.59 3.21 -5.07
C SER A 32 4.07 2.84 -3.69
N ALA A 33 2.76 2.93 -3.48
CA ALA A 33 2.08 2.69 -2.21
C ALA A 33 2.29 1.26 -1.69
N CYS A 34 2.32 0.26 -2.58
CA CYS A 34 2.48 -1.15 -2.23
C CYS A 34 3.79 -1.46 -1.47
N ARG A 35 4.84 -0.64 -1.61
CA ARG A 35 6.10 -0.80 -0.87
C ARG A 35 5.98 -0.34 0.58
N ASN A 36 5.12 0.65 0.81
CA ASN A 36 4.86 1.25 2.11
C ASN A 36 3.41 0.97 2.57
N TYR A 37 2.90 -0.24 2.30
CA TYR A 37 1.51 -0.65 2.52
C TYR A 37 1.03 -0.54 3.97
N LYS A 38 1.94 -0.45 4.96
CA LYS A 38 1.62 -0.25 6.38
C LYS A 38 1.37 1.22 6.76
N LEU A 39 1.57 2.13 5.84
CA LEU A 39 1.20 3.53 6.04
C LEU A 39 -0.26 3.72 5.69
N ARG A 40 -0.90 4.68 6.33
CA ARG A 40 -2.25 5.10 5.95
C ARG A 40 -2.24 5.69 4.54
N TYR A 41 -3.38 5.67 3.87
CA TYR A 41 -3.52 6.19 2.52
C TYR A 41 -3.00 7.64 2.35
N ASP A 42 -3.36 8.55 3.26
CA ASP A 42 -2.92 9.94 3.20
C ASP A 42 -1.40 10.10 3.35
N GLU A 43 -0.77 9.27 4.15
CA GLU A 43 0.69 9.20 4.28
C GLU A 43 1.33 8.60 3.02
N GLN A 44 0.77 7.50 2.47
CA GLN A 44 1.23 6.90 1.21
C GLN A 44 1.18 7.91 0.07
N LEU A 45 0.11 8.71 -0.02
CA LEU A 45 -0.03 9.75 -1.04
C LEU A 45 1.04 10.84 -0.91
N LEU A 46 1.33 11.29 0.32
CA LEU A 46 2.39 12.27 0.59
C LEU A 46 3.79 11.70 0.40
N VAL A 47 4.00 10.42 0.68
CA VAL A 47 5.26 9.72 0.35
C VAL A 47 5.43 9.67 -1.16
N TYR A 48 4.41 9.24 -1.91
CA TYR A 48 4.43 9.21 -3.36
C TYR A 48 4.74 10.58 -3.97
N ALA A 49 4.08 11.64 -3.47
CA ALA A 49 4.26 13.00 -3.97
C ALA A 49 5.68 13.55 -3.79
N GLN A 50 6.39 13.11 -2.75
CA GLN A 50 7.72 13.64 -2.39
C GLN A 50 8.86 12.69 -2.78
N ARG A 51 8.59 11.39 -2.77
CA ARG A 51 9.57 10.34 -3.05
C ARG A 51 8.91 9.06 -3.55
N PRO A 52 8.49 9.00 -4.82
CA PRO A 52 7.75 7.87 -5.38
C PRO A 52 8.53 6.55 -5.39
N ASP A 53 9.85 6.59 -5.26
CA ASP A 53 10.77 5.45 -5.20
C ASP A 53 11.07 4.95 -3.77
N ALA A 54 10.50 5.56 -2.74
CA ALA A 54 10.70 5.14 -1.35
C ALA A 54 10.34 3.67 -1.14
N THR A 55 11.20 2.95 -0.40
CA THR A 55 11.07 1.50 -0.19
C THR A 55 10.67 1.11 1.22
N ALA A 56 11.18 1.81 2.22
CA ALA A 56 10.81 1.61 3.63
C ALA A 56 11.04 2.91 4.39
N VAL A 57 9.98 3.52 4.86
CA VAL A 57 10.03 4.82 5.52
C VAL A 57 9.62 4.72 6.99
N LEU A 58 10.38 5.40 7.85
CA LEU A 58 10.10 5.51 9.28
C LEU A 58 10.54 6.88 9.79
N GLU A 59 10.04 7.26 10.97
CA GLU A 59 10.56 8.41 11.70
C GLU A 59 12.00 8.18 12.17
N ILE A 60 12.74 9.26 12.36
CA ILE A 60 14.14 9.19 12.84
C ILE A 60 14.27 8.43 14.15
N GLU A 61 13.31 8.60 15.07
CA GLU A 61 13.32 7.90 16.34
C GLU A 61 13.11 6.40 16.20
N GLN A 62 12.29 5.98 15.26
CA GLN A 62 12.03 4.57 14.97
C GLN A 62 13.26 3.93 14.32
N TRP A 63 13.91 4.61 13.37
CA TRP A 63 15.18 4.15 12.79
C TRP A 63 16.23 3.91 13.87
N ASN A 64 16.36 4.86 14.82
CA ASN A 64 17.34 4.76 15.90
C ASN A 64 16.99 3.67 16.92
N LYS A 65 15.76 3.68 17.46
CA LYS A 65 15.36 2.81 18.58
C LYS A 65 15.13 1.36 18.15
N ILE A 66 14.51 1.15 16.97
CA ILE A 66 14.12 -0.19 16.51
C ILE A 66 15.28 -0.86 15.76
N PHE A 67 15.90 -0.14 14.83
CA PHE A 67 16.88 -0.72 13.92
C PHE A 67 18.33 -0.31 14.21
N GLY A 68 18.58 0.63 15.13
CA GLY A 68 19.93 1.13 15.42
C GLY A 68 20.58 1.81 14.22
N ARG A 69 19.78 2.33 13.28
CA ARG A 69 20.23 3.06 12.09
C ARG A 69 20.15 4.56 12.31
N TRP A 70 21.02 5.30 11.65
CA TRP A 70 21.11 6.75 11.78
C TRP A 70 20.80 7.42 10.44
N VAL A 71 19.96 8.46 10.48
CA VAL A 71 19.66 9.27 9.31
C VAL A 71 20.91 10.05 8.89
N ASN A 72 21.20 10.05 7.59
CA ASN A 72 22.34 10.71 7.01
C ASN A 72 22.24 12.24 7.18
N ARG A 73 23.35 12.90 7.46
CA ARG A 73 23.38 14.35 7.54
C ARG A 73 22.98 14.97 6.21
N GLY A 74 21.99 15.85 6.23
CA GLY A 74 21.47 16.52 5.04
C GLY A 74 20.37 15.75 4.29
N ALA A 75 19.98 14.55 4.74
CA ALA A 75 18.81 13.87 4.21
C ALA A 75 17.55 14.71 4.36
N ARG A 76 16.70 14.70 3.33
CA ARG A 76 15.43 15.43 3.34
C ARG A 76 14.33 14.49 3.82
N GLY A 77 13.71 14.84 4.95
CA GLY A 77 12.56 14.10 5.46
C GLY A 77 11.33 14.33 4.59
N ILE A 78 10.58 13.27 4.38
CA ILE A 78 9.26 13.26 3.74
C ILE A 78 8.26 13.76 4.77
N ALA A 79 7.62 14.89 4.52
CA ALA A 79 6.67 15.50 5.45
C ALA A 79 5.29 14.87 5.26
N VAL A 80 4.71 14.34 6.34
CA VAL A 80 3.35 13.82 6.39
C VAL A 80 2.56 14.47 7.51
N PHE A 81 1.24 14.39 7.47
CA PHE A 81 0.41 14.91 8.55
C PHE A 81 0.63 14.06 9.81
N ALA A 82 0.96 14.73 10.91
CA ALA A 82 1.06 14.09 12.20
C ALA A 82 -0.30 14.11 12.88
N ASP A 83 -0.81 12.91 13.19
CA ASP A 83 -1.92 12.69 14.11
C ASP A 83 -3.34 12.92 13.59
N GLU A 84 -4.23 12.03 14.02
CA GLU A 84 -5.67 11.99 13.74
C GLU A 84 -6.43 13.16 14.36
N ASN A 85 -5.89 13.77 15.40
CA ASN A 85 -6.47 14.93 16.06
C ASN A 85 -6.08 16.23 15.33
N ARG A 86 -6.78 16.51 14.25
CA ARG A 86 -6.67 17.72 13.40
C ARG A 86 -6.71 19.06 14.14
N SER A 87 -6.86 19.05 15.47
CA SER A 87 -6.85 20.27 16.31
C SER A 87 -5.50 21.00 16.37
N ARG A 88 -4.39 20.32 15.99
CA ARG A 88 -3.04 20.92 15.94
C ARG A 88 -2.38 20.57 14.63
N GLN A 89 -2.37 21.47 13.67
CA GLN A 89 -1.66 21.39 12.39
C GLN A 89 -0.17 21.05 12.58
N ARG A 90 0.14 19.76 12.72
CA ARG A 90 1.49 19.24 12.92
C ARG A 90 1.91 18.40 11.73
N LEU A 91 3.20 18.35 11.47
CA LEU A 91 3.83 17.46 10.51
C LEU A 91 4.81 16.57 11.24
N THR A 92 4.86 15.30 10.86
CA THR A 92 5.98 14.41 11.13
C THR A 92 6.84 14.25 9.89
N HIS A 93 8.01 13.62 10.02
CA HIS A 93 8.94 13.43 8.91
C HIS A 93 9.42 12.00 8.90
N TYR A 94 9.19 11.34 7.77
CA TYR A 94 9.74 10.03 7.47
C TYR A 94 11.05 10.15 6.71
N PHE A 95 11.89 9.15 6.86
CA PHE A 95 13.13 8.99 6.11
C PHE A 95 13.15 7.59 5.52
N ASP A 96 13.49 7.49 4.24
CA ASP A 96 13.65 6.19 3.59
C ASP A 96 14.90 5.47 4.08
N ILE A 97 14.92 4.16 4.04
CA ILE A 97 16.06 3.35 4.44
C ILE A 97 17.36 3.76 3.74
N SER A 98 17.28 4.20 2.49
CA SER A 98 18.43 4.68 1.71
C SER A 98 19.01 6.01 2.22
N ASP A 99 18.24 6.75 3.01
CA ASP A 99 18.70 7.96 3.73
C ASP A 99 19.37 7.63 5.05
N THR A 100 19.56 6.36 5.40
CA THR A 100 20.10 5.93 6.67
C THR A 100 21.38 5.12 6.48
N HIS A 101 22.22 5.10 7.51
CA HIS A 101 23.38 4.22 7.57
C HIS A 101 23.36 3.33 8.81
N GLU A 102 24.08 2.24 8.72
CA GLU A 102 24.21 1.28 9.80
C GLU A 102 25.18 1.77 10.87
N SER A 103 24.85 1.46 12.12
CA SER A 103 25.76 1.53 13.26
C SER A 103 26.26 0.12 13.61
N ARG A 104 27.20 0.03 14.52
CA ARG A 104 27.69 -1.27 15.03
C ARG A 104 26.57 -2.11 15.71
N TYR A 105 25.45 -1.51 16.07
CA TYR A 105 24.30 -2.15 16.72
C TYR A 105 23.08 -2.27 15.82
N SER A 106 23.22 -2.03 14.52
CA SER A 106 22.10 -2.09 13.59
C SER A 106 21.54 -3.50 13.50
N ARG A 107 20.21 -3.54 13.47
CA ARG A 107 19.43 -4.75 13.19
C ARG A 107 19.04 -4.75 11.72
N THR A 108 18.91 -5.94 11.15
CA THR A 108 18.37 -6.09 9.80
C THR A 108 16.95 -5.54 9.72
N VAL A 109 16.71 -4.67 8.75
CA VAL A 109 15.35 -4.20 8.44
C VAL A 109 14.62 -5.35 7.74
N PRO A 110 13.41 -5.74 8.18
CA PRO A 110 12.69 -6.88 7.63
C PRO A 110 12.01 -6.51 6.29
N ILE A 111 12.81 -6.16 5.31
CA ILE A 111 12.35 -6.05 3.93
C ILE A 111 12.28 -7.47 3.38
N TRP A 112 11.13 -7.82 2.82
CA TRP A 112 10.90 -9.14 2.27
C TRP A 112 10.71 -9.05 0.75
N ASP A 113 11.16 -10.09 0.09
CA ASP A 113 10.99 -10.26 -1.36
C ASP A 113 10.32 -11.60 -1.64
N MET A 114 9.44 -11.61 -2.63
CA MET A 114 8.81 -12.82 -3.11
C MET A 114 9.84 -13.70 -3.82
N ARG A 115 9.74 -15.02 -3.64
CA ARG A 115 10.50 -16.02 -4.37
C ARG A 115 9.56 -17.05 -4.93
N GLN A 116 9.91 -17.63 -6.07
CA GLN A 116 9.10 -18.66 -6.71
C GLN A 116 8.81 -19.86 -5.78
N GLU A 117 9.78 -20.24 -4.95
CA GLU A 117 9.63 -21.33 -3.99
C GLU A 117 8.57 -21.11 -2.90
N TYR A 118 8.12 -19.84 -2.71
CA TYR A 118 7.12 -19.46 -1.71
C TYR A 118 5.71 -19.34 -2.27
N GLU A 119 5.54 -19.59 -3.57
CA GLU A 119 4.27 -19.32 -4.27
C GLU A 119 3.10 -20.15 -3.66
N ALA A 120 3.32 -21.43 -3.41
CA ALA A 120 2.29 -22.27 -2.82
C ALA A 120 1.88 -21.84 -1.42
N ASP A 121 2.86 -21.47 -0.57
CA ASP A 121 2.59 -21.00 0.80
C ASP A 121 1.88 -19.66 0.81
N VAL A 122 2.20 -18.76 -0.15
CA VAL A 122 1.53 -17.46 -0.28
C VAL A 122 0.10 -17.64 -0.78
N ILE A 123 -0.16 -18.53 -1.71
CA ILE A 123 -1.53 -18.86 -2.16
C ILE A 123 -2.36 -19.43 -0.99
N GLU A 124 -1.80 -20.35 -0.20
CA GLU A 124 -2.46 -20.88 1.00
C GLU A 124 -2.75 -19.76 2.02
N THR A 125 -1.82 -18.83 2.19
CA THR A 125 -2.00 -17.67 3.06
C THR A 125 -3.15 -16.79 2.59
N LEU A 126 -3.24 -16.49 1.29
CA LEU A 126 -4.33 -15.70 0.71
C LEU A 126 -5.68 -16.38 0.93
N GLU A 127 -5.75 -17.70 0.68
CA GLU A 127 -6.98 -18.48 0.88
C GLU A 127 -7.40 -18.55 2.35
N SER A 128 -6.44 -18.72 3.27
CA SER A 128 -6.73 -18.73 4.71
C SER A 128 -7.17 -17.36 5.23
N THR A 129 -6.75 -16.27 4.58
CA THR A 129 -7.08 -14.89 4.99
C THR A 129 -8.42 -14.44 4.43
N PHE A 130 -8.71 -14.74 3.16
CA PHE A 130 -9.85 -14.19 2.42
C PHE A 130 -10.89 -15.22 1.97
N GLY A 131 -10.77 -16.47 2.45
CA GLY A 131 -11.68 -17.55 2.07
C GLY A 131 -11.31 -18.25 0.78
N GLU A 132 -12.15 -19.17 0.36
CA GLU A 132 -11.93 -20.07 -0.79
C GLU A 132 -11.66 -19.28 -2.08
N ILE A 133 -10.59 -19.65 -2.78
CA ILE A 133 -10.18 -19.06 -4.06
C ILE A 133 -10.44 -20.08 -5.17
N GLU A 134 -11.33 -19.76 -6.10
CA GLU A 134 -11.74 -20.66 -7.18
C GLU A 134 -10.59 -21.02 -8.13
N ASN A 135 -9.80 -20.01 -8.54
CA ASN A 135 -8.68 -20.20 -9.46
C ASN A 135 -7.34 -19.95 -8.78
N LYS A 136 -6.56 -21.00 -8.62
CA LYS A 136 -5.22 -21.01 -8.01
C LYS A 136 -4.15 -21.53 -8.99
N SER A 137 -4.41 -21.42 -10.29
CA SER A 137 -3.49 -21.92 -11.33
C SER A 137 -2.18 -21.15 -11.41
N SER A 138 -2.15 -19.93 -10.87
CA SER A 138 -0.98 -19.10 -10.69
C SER A 138 -1.16 -18.16 -9.48
N LEU A 139 -0.05 -17.59 -9.01
CA LEU A 139 -0.10 -16.58 -7.95
C LEU A 139 -0.95 -15.36 -8.33
N ALA A 140 -0.88 -14.94 -9.60
CA ALA A 140 -1.69 -13.81 -10.09
C ALA A 140 -3.18 -14.10 -10.01
N GLU A 141 -3.62 -15.27 -10.47
CA GLU A 141 -5.02 -15.69 -10.40
C GLU A 141 -5.51 -15.80 -8.94
N ALA A 142 -4.65 -16.34 -8.06
CA ALA A 142 -4.96 -16.42 -6.64
C ALA A 142 -5.10 -15.01 -6.01
N ILE A 143 -4.25 -14.06 -6.38
CA ILE A 143 -4.35 -12.65 -5.92
C ILE A 143 -5.64 -12.01 -6.42
N MET A 144 -6.03 -12.23 -7.68
CA MET A 144 -7.29 -11.71 -8.23
C MET A 144 -8.50 -12.26 -7.46
N GLY A 145 -8.50 -13.55 -7.16
CA GLY A 145 -9.54 -14.19 -6.34
C GLY A 145 -9.59 -13.64 -4.92
N ALA A 146 -8.44 -13.55 -4.27
CA ALA A 146 -8.30 -12.99 -2.92
C ALA A 146 -8.76 -11.53 -2.84
N ALA A 147 -8.37 -10.70 -3.81
CA ALA A 147 -8.79 -9.29 -3.86
C ALA A 147 -10.31 -9.16 -4.05
N ARG A 148 -10.92 -10.05 -4.84
CA ARG A 148 -12.39 -10.08 -5.02
C ARG A 148 -13.09 -10.43 -3.72
N ASN A 149 -12.66 -11.49 -3.04
CA ASN A 149 -13.23 -11.90 -1.76
C ASN A 149 -13.05 -10.81 -0.70
N ALA A 150 -11.84 -10.26 -0.60
CA ALA A 150 -11.54 -9.17 0.34
C ALA A 150 -12.41 -7.93 0.10
N ALA A 151 -12.60 -7.55 -1.16
CA ALA A 151 -13.46 -6.43 -1.52
C ALA A 151 -14.94 -6.72 -1.20
N GLU A 152 -15.43 -7.93 -1.48
CA GLU A 152 -16.80 -8.34 -1.15
C GLU A 152 -17.09 -8.18 0.34
N ASP A 153 -16.17 -8.62 1.18
CA ASP A 153 -16.35 -8.63 2.64
C ASP A 153 -16.19 -7.25 3.29
N ASN A 154 -15.31 -6.38 2.74
CA ASN A 154 -14.93 -5.14 3.42
C ASN A 154 -15.55 -3.87 2.81
N ILE A 155 -15.85 -3.83 1.52
CA ILE A 155 -16.40 -2.62 0.87
C ILE A 155 -17.67 -2.09 1.54
N PRO A 156 -18.61 -2.92 2.04
CA PRO A 156 -19.81 -2.40 2.70
C PRO A 156 -19.51 -1.39 3.83
N ASP A 157 -18.38 -1.58 4.55
CA ASP A 157 -17.98 -0.69 5.64
C ASP A 157 -17.50 0.69 5.13
N TYR A 158 -16.94 0.76 3.92
CA TYR A 158 -16.44 2.00 3.30
C TYR A 158 -17.47 2.69 2.40
N LEU A 159 -18.48 1.97 1.94
CA LEU A 159 -19.44 2.47 0.97
C LEU A 159 -20.27 3.64 1.53
N GLN A 160 -20.57 3.61 2.82
CA GLN A 160 -21.28 4.68 3.49
C GLN A 160 -20.50 6.01 3.45
N ASP A 161 -19.18 5.95 3.65
CA ASP A 161 -18.31 7.13 3.58
C ASP A 161 -18.29 7.71 2.16
N LEU A 162 -18.28 6.84 1.14
CA LEU A 162 -18.38 7.28 -0.24
C LEU A 162 -19.71 7.98 -0.52
N TYR A 163 -20.84 7.43 -0.07
CA TYR A 163 -22.14 8.07 -0.30
C TYR A 163 -22.25 9.45 0.33
N TYR A 164 -21.62 9.67 1.49
CA TYR A 164 -21.53 11.00 2.10
C TYR A 164 -20.61 11.96 1.35
N ALA A 165 -19.72 11.43 0.52
CA ALA A 165 -18.71 12.19 -0.22
C ALA A 165 -19.14 12.56 -1.65
N THR A 166 -20.32 12.15 -2.11
CA THR A 166 -20.74 12.31 -3.51
C THR A 166 -21.08 13.74 -3.90
N GLU A 167 -21.47 14.60 -2.95
CA GLU A 167 -21.80 16.01 -3.23
C GLU A 167 -20.65 16.75 -3.93
N GLY A 168 -20.93 17.41 -5.03
CA GLY A 168 -19.94 18.13 -5.85
C GLY A 168 -18.97 17.25 -6.64
N SER A 169 -19.16 15.94 -6.62
CA SER A 169 -18.34 14.99 -7.39
C SER A 169 -19.03 14.53 -8.68
N SER A 170 -18.33 13.71 -9.47
CA SER A 170 -18.92 13.03 -10.64
C SER A 170 -20.04 12.05 -10.28
N PHE A 171 -20.21 11.73 -9.00
CA PHE A 171 -21.23 10.81 -8.51
C PHE A 171 -22.52 11.49 -8.00
N GLU A 172 -22.59 12.84 -7.96
CA GLU A 172 -23.69 13.58 -7.31
C GLU A 172 -25.09 13.20 -7.79
N GLU A 173 -25.23 12.93 -9.09
CA GLU A 173 -26.54 12.56 -9.68
C GLU A 173 -26.58 11.09 -10.16
N VAL A 174 -25.64 10.26 -9.70
CA VAL A 174 -25.54 8.85 -10.10
C VAL A 174 -26.27 7.98 -9.07
N GLU A 175 -27.04 6.99 -9.56
CA GLU A 175 -27.75 6.04 -8.70
C GLU A 175 -26.78 5.26 -7.80
N GLU A 176 -27.14 5.05 -6.54
CA GLU A 176 -26.29 4.40 -5.52
C GLU A 176 -25.75 3.03 -5.95
N ASP A 177 -26.59 2.22 -6.63
CA ASP A 177 -26.18 0.90 -7.13
C ASP A 177 -25.06 0.99 -8.18
N ILE A 178 -25.10 2.03 -9.02
CA ILE A 178 -24.06 2.29 -10.02
C ILE A 178 -22.79 2.77 -9.34
N VAL A 179 -22.90 3.68 -8.36
CA VAL A 179 -21.76 4.15 -7.56
C VAL A 179 -21.10 2.97 -6.84
N ALA A 180 -21.90 2.11 -6.19
CA ALA A 180 -21.40 0.92 -5.50
C ALA A 180 -20.67 -0.05 -6.43
N PHE A 181 -21.22 -0.27 -7.62
CA PHE A 181 -20.63 -1.13 -8.65
C PHE A 181 -19.27 -0.59 -9.13
N ILE A 182 -19.20 0.70 -9.47
CA ILE A 182 -17.96 1.37 -9.88
C ILE A 182 -16.92 1.29 -8.76
N TYR A 183 -17.32 1.63 -7.54
CA TYR A 183 -16.45 1.60 -6.39
C TYR A 183 -15.85 0.22 -6.14
N LYS A 184 -16.69 -0.80 -6.11
CA LYS A 184 -16.27 -2.19 -5.93
C LYS A 184 -15.25 -2.61 -6.98
N ASN A 185 -15.48 -2.30 -8.24
CA ASN A 185 -14.57 -2.67 -9.32
C ASN A 185 -13.22 -1.97 -9.18
N VAL A 186 -13.22 -0.65 -8.95
CA VAL A 186 -11.97 0.12 -8.83
C VAL A 186 -11.18 -0.31 -7.60
N VAL A 187 -11.83 -0.53 -6.44
CA VAL A 187 -11.15 -1.03 -5.23
C VAL A 187 -10.57 -2.42 -5.46
N THR A 188 -11.36 -3.36 -6.01
CA THR A 188 -10.91 -4.74 -6.28
C THR A 188 -9.66 -4.76 -7.16
N ASN A 189 -9.70 -4.06 -8.29
CA ASN A 189 -8.58 -3.98 -9.22
C ASN A 189 -7.37 -3.29 -8.58
N SER A 190 -7.59 -2.25 -7.78
CA SER A 190 -6.51 -1.52 -7.09
C SER A 190 -5.83 -2.38 -6.02
N VAL A 191 -6.60 -3.15 -5.24
CA VAL A 191 -6.07 -4.08 -4.24
C VAL A 191 -5.25 -5.18 -4.91
N ALA A 192 -5.78 -5.80 -5.96
CA ALA A 192 -5.06 -6.82 -6.72
C ALA A 192 -3.77 -6.27 -7.33
N TYR A 193 -3.84 -5.08 -7.95
CA TYR A 193 -2.66 -4.40 -8.52
C TYR A 193 -1.59 -4.11 -7.47
N MET A 194 -1.97 -3.62 -6.28
CA MET A 194 -1.02 -3.39 -5.17
C MET A 194 -0.36 -4.68 -4.70
N MET A 195 -1.13 -5.75 -4.53
CA MET A 195 -0.59 -7.04 -4.12
C MET A 195 0.36 -7.61 -5.16
N MET A 196 -0.02 -7.63 -6.45
CA MET A 196 0.82 -8.09 -7.55
C MET A 196 2.11 -7.27 -7.64
N SER A 197 2.00 -5.95 -7.63
CA SER A 197 3.17 -5.05 -7.66
C SER A 197 4.13 -5.30 -6.51
N ARG A 198 3.62 -5.53 -5.28
CA ARG A 198 4.47 -5.79 -4.11
C ARG A 198 5.15 -7.15 -4.17
N LEU A 199 4.52 -8.13 -4.78
CA LEU A 199 5.04 -9.49 -4.97
C LEU A 199 5.91 -9.63 -6.22
N GLY A 200 6.04 -8.58 -7.03
CA GLY A 200 6.81 -8.61 -8.27
C GLY A 200 6.15 -9.48 -9.36
N VAL A 201 4.84 -9.68 -9.26
CA VAL A 201 4.06 -10.32 -10.32
C VAL A 201 3.86 -9.32 -11.45
N ASP A 202 3.99 -9.77 -12.70
CA ASP A 202 3.74 -8.95 -13.88
C ASP A 202 2.27 -8.50 -13.91
N THR A 203 2.05 -7.19 -13.84
CA THR A 203 0.72 -6.59 -13.87
C THR A 203 0.20 -6.37 -15.28
N ASP A 204 1.08 -6.21 -16.27
CA ASP A 204 0.71 -5.86 -17.65
C ASP A 204 -0.04 -7.01 -18.36
N GLY A 205 0.16 -8.25 -17.91
CA GLY A 205 -0.57 -9.43 -18.41
C GLY A 205 -1.99 -9.59 -17.83
N TYR A 206 -2.33 -8.83 -16.78
CA TYR A 206 -3.59 -8.98 -16.03
C TYR A 206 -4.45 -7.73 -16.01
N PHE A 207 -3.88 -6.56 -16.25
CA PHE A 207 -4.59 -5.29 -16.23
C PHE A 207 -4.35 -4.48 -17.49
N GLU A 208 -5.46 -4.03 -18.06
CA GLU A 208 -5.46 -2.99 -19.08
C GLU A 208 -5.73 -1.63 -18.41
N LEU A 209 -5.44 -0.54 -19.11
CA LEU A 209 -5.74 0.80 -18.61
C LEU A 209 -7.25 1.01 -18.39
N ASP A 210 -8.06 0.33 -19.19
CA ASP A 210 -9.52 0.41 -19.11
C ASP A 210 -10.09 -0.14 -17.81
N ASP A 211 -9.38 -1.08 -17.15
CA ASP A 211 -9.75 -1.62 -15.84
C ASP A 211 -9.72 -0.57 -14.72
N PHE A 212 -9.03 0.54 -14.95
CA PHE A 212 -8.92 1.67 -14.02
C PHE A 212 -9.55 2.96 -14.56
N ARG A 213 -10.26 2.95 -15.69
CA ARG A 213 -10.82 4.16 -16.30
C ARG A 213 -11.72 4.94 -15.34
N ASP A 214 -12.48 4.21 -14.52
CA ASP A 214 -13.48 4.79 -13.62
C ASP A 214 -12.85 5.50 -12.40
N VAL A 215 -11.54 5.41 -12.20
CA VAL A 215 -10.83 6.18 -11.16
C VAL A 215 -11.02 7.69 -11.33
N THR A 216 -11.22 8.15 -12.57
CA THR A 216 -11.46 9.57 -12.89
C THR A 216 -12.77 10.12 -12.32
N ASN A 217 -13.70 9.26 -11.93
CA ASN A 217 -14.95 9.65 -11.29
C ASN A 217 -14.75 10.08 -9.82
N PHE A 218 -13.64 9.66 -9.18
CA PHE A 218 -13.29 10.05 -7.81
C PHE A 218 -12.56 11.40 -7.81
N ASN A 219 -13.21 12.42 -8.36
CA ASN A 219 -12.61 13.70 -8.74
C ASN A 219 -12.62 14.77 -7.64
N THR A 220 -13.18 14.46 -6.48
CA THR A 220 -13.07 15.28 -5.24
C THR A 220 -12.10 14.65 -4.27
N GLN A 221 -11.60 15.43 -3.31
CA GLN A 221 -10.73 14.91 -2.27
C GLN A 221 -11.44 13.86 -1.41
N GLU A 222 -12.72 14.09 -1.14
CA GLU A 222 -13.55 13.26 -0.29
C GLU A 222 -13.80 11.89 -0.93
N THR A 223 -14.23 11.86 -2.20
CA THR A 223 -14.45 10.59 -2.93
C THR A 223 -13.15 9.84 -3.14
N LEU A 224 -12.06 10.53 -3.44
CA LEU A 224 -10.75 9.90 -3.56
C LEU A 224 -10.24 9.35 -2.23
N ASN A 225 -10.49 10.04 -1.12
CA ASN A 225 -10.13 9.53 0.20
C ASN A 225 -10.90 8.23 0.51
N ALA A 226 -12.20 8.17 0.22
CA ALA A 226 -12.98 6.94 0.38
C ALA A 226 -12.39 5.78 -0.45
N LEU A 227 -12.02 6.03 -1.71
CA LEU A 227 -11.36 5.03 -2.55
C LEU A 227 -9.99 4.62 -1.99
N GLY A 228 -9.19 5.60 -1.61
CA GLY A 228 -7.81 5.38 -1.18
C GLY A 228 -7.69 4.64 0.14
N PHE A 229 -8.52 4.99 1.13
CA PHE A 229 -8.54 4.28 2.42
C PHE A 229 -8.99 2.83 2.25
N ALA A 230 -10.10 2.57 1.55
CA ALA A 230 -10.54 1.21 1.30
C ALA A 230 -9.47 0.37 0.58
N THR A 231 -8.88 0.92 -0.48
CA THR A 231 -7.81 0.23 -1.24
C THR A 231 -6.59 -0.08 -0.35
N SER A 232 -6.14 0.91 0.43
CA SER A 232 -4.96 0.79 1.27
C SER A 232 -5.16 -0.22 2.40
N ASP A 233 -6.26 -0.11 3.13
CA ASP A 233 -6.56 -0.95 4.29
C ASP A 233 -6.78 -2.41 3.87
N ILE A 234 -7.52 -2.65 2.78
CA ILE A 234 -7.76 -4.00 2.27
C ILE A 234 -6.46 -4.63 1.74
N ALA A 235 -5.64 -3.87 1.01
CA ALA A 235 -4.35 -4.36 0.54
C ALA A 235 -3.38 -4.64 1.70
N GLU A 236 -3.37 -3.81 2.75
CA GLU A 236 -2.56 -4.02 3.95
C GLU A 236 -2.87 -5.34 4.64
N MET A 237 -4.15 -5.73 4.73
CA MET A 237 -4.55 -7.00 5.34
C MET A 237 -3.82 -8.17 4.68
N GLY A 238 -3.92 -8.30 3.35
CA GLY A 238 -3.29 -9.38 2.60
C GLY A 238 -1.76 -9.31 2.63
N LEU A 239 -1.19 -8.15 2.39
CA LEU A 239 0.26 -7.97 2.35
C LEU A 239 0.91 -8.18 3.72
N THR A 240 0.19 -7.92 4.81
CA THR A 240 0.66 -8.19 6.16
C THR A 240 0.76 -9.69 6.42
N GLU A 241 -0.25 -10.48 6.06
CA GLU A 241 -0.22 -11.93 6.24
C GLU A 241 0.84 -12.58 5.34
N ILE A 242 0.93 -12.18 4.07
CA ILE A 242 2.00 -12.61 3.15
C ILE A 242 3.39 -12.30 3.74
N SER A 243 3.58 -11.11 4.29
CA SER A 243 4.84 -10.72 4.95
C SER A 243 5.21 -11.64 6.12
N LYS A 244 4.24 -12.06 6.93
CA LYS A 244 4.45 -13.00 8.03
C LYS A 244 4.89 -14.37 7.51
N THR A 245 4.20 -14.88 6.50
CA THR A 245 4.51 -16.16 5.85
C THR A 245 5.92 -16.16 5.27
N ILE A 246 6.25 -15.19 4.42
CA ILE A 246 7.58 -15.08 3.80
C ILE A 246 8.69 -14.93 4.87
N THR A 247 8.42 -14.16 5.93
CA THR A 247 9.38 -13.99 7.03
C THR A 247 9.62 -15.31 7.78
N ALA A 248 8.57 -16.11 7.99
CA ALA A 248 8.68 -17.42 8.62
C ALA A 248 9.50 -18.41 7.76
N LEU A 249 9.19 -18.48 6.46
CA LEU A 249 9.92 -19.29 5.48
C LEU A 249 11.40 -18.92 5.39
N ASN A 250 11.71 -17.62 5.35
CA ASN A 250 13.09 -17.14 5.36
C ASN A 250 13.86 -17.54 6.63
N ARG A 251 13.20 -17.63 7.79
CA ARG A 251 13.82 -18.09 9.04
C ARG A 251 14.09 -19.60 9.01
N GLN A 252 13.15 -20.40 8.53
CA GLN A 252 13.31 -21.84 8.38
C GLN A 252 14.49 -22.18 7.46
N ASN A 253 14.56 -21.54 6.29
CA ASN A 253 15.65 -21.76 5.34
C ASN A 253 17.03 -21.41 5.92
N ARG A 254 17.13 -20.36 6.77
CA ARG A 254 18.39 -20.03 7.45
C ARG A 254 18.82 -21.09 8.46
N ILE A 255 17.88 -21.73 9.14
CA ILE A 255 18.15 -22.80 10.13
C ILE A 255 18.65 -24.05 9.41
N ILE A 256 18.01 -24.45 8.30
CA ILE A 256 18.41 -25.61 7.50
C ILE A 256 19.83 -25.44 6.98
N VAL A 257 20.14 -24.31 6.32
CA VAL A 257 21.48 -24.00 5.79
C VAL A 257 22.54 -23.94 6.90
N GLY A 258 22.16 -23.51 8.12
CA GLY A 258 23.05 -23.50 9.28
C GLY A 258 23.34 -24.88 9.83
N GLN A 259 22.41 -25.82 9.77
CA GLN A 259 22.59 -27.23 10.19
C GLN A 259 23.47 -28.00 9.20
N ASP A 260 23.23 -27.86 7.90
CA ASP A 260 24.06 -28.51 6.86
C ASP A 260 25.55 -28.10 6.95
N ARG A 261 25.84 -26.83 7.32
CA ARG A 261 27.21 -26.39 7.53
C ARG A 261 27.90 -26.98 8.75
N ASN A 262 27.14 -27.39 9.76
CA ASN A 262 27.69 -28.02 10.97
C ASN A 262 27.89 -29.52 10.82
N GLU A 263 27.26 -30.16 9.84
CA GLU A 263 27.46 -31.60 9.54
C GLU A 263 28.69 -31.86 8.66
N TYR A 264 29.23 -30.83 8.03
CA TYR A 264 30.42 -30.93 7.15
C TYR A 264 31.73 -30.39 7.80
N ASN A 265 31.72 -30.00 9.08
CA ASN A 265 32.87 -29.62 9.88
C ASN A 265 33.10 -30.59 11.05
#